data_807c9ea969260c8fdaf406616a7a3ec0
#
_entry.id   807c9ea969260c8fdaf406616a7a3ec0
#
_cell.length_a   1.000
_cell.length_b   1.000
_cell.length_c   1.000
_cell.angle_alpha   90.00
_cell.angle_beta   90.00
_cell.angle_gamma   90.00
#
_symmetry.space_group_name_H-M   'P 1'
#
loop_
_entity.id
_entity.type
_entity.pdbx_description
1 polymer ?
#
loop_
_entity_poly.entity_id
_entity_poly.type
_entity_poly.pdbx_seq_one_letter_code
_entity_poly.pdbx_strand_id
1 'polypeptide(L)'
;NSGSEAFLWTADNGMVGLGGLTGGNFFSVASGVSGNGSVIVGFSNSGLGQEAFRWTADNSMVGLGDFPGDPSIHSSAQGVSADGTVVVGTGDTELGHKHQAFRWTTAGGIVGLGDLPGGPFFSSAEAVSGDGSVVVGSSNSGSGPQSFRWTAASGMVGLGYLAGGGNPDPFSYAGGISADGSVIVGWSSCALGSEAFRWTAEAGMVGLGELSGGDFFSYAHDVSGDGTVIVGRSISSLG
;
A
#
# COMPACT_ATOMS: atom_id res chain seq x y z
N ASN A 1 -7.27 -6.81 29.74
CA ASN A 1 -7.91 -6.50 28.46
C ASN A 1 -7.17 -7.26 27.36
N SER A 2 -7.86 -8.16 26.67
CA SER A 2 -7.33 -8.82 25.47
C SER A 2 -7.58 -7.91 24.28
N GLY A 3 -6.54 -7.56 23.54
CA GLY A 3 -6.60 -6.80 22.30
C GLY A 3 -5.74 -7.46 21.24
N SER A 4 -5.87 -7.06 19.95
CA SER A 4 -4.94 -7.47 18.90
C SER A 4 -3.62 -6.74 19.06
N GLU A 5 -2.53 -7.47 18.90
CA GLU A 5 -1.17 -6.93 19.02
C GLU A 5 -0.33 -7.28 17.80
N ALA A 6 0.35 -6.29 17.24
CA ALA A 6 1.38 -6.50 16.23
C ALA A 6 2.52 -7.36 16.83
N PHE A 7 3.10 -8.25 16.03
CA PHE A 7 4.19 -9.11 16.48
C PHE A 7 5.36 -9.15 15.50
N LEU A 8 6.52 -9.45 16.02
CA LEU A 8 7.71 -9.88 15.28
C LEU A 8 7.95 -11.37 15.60
N TRP A 9 8.24 -12.17 14.57
CA TRP A 9 8.71 -13.54 14.75
C TRP A 9 10.13 -13.69 14.18
N THR A 10 11.00 -14.32 14.95
CA THR A 10 12.33 -14.74 14.49
C THR A 10 12.60 -16.18 14.94
N ALA A 11 13.49 -16.89 14.22
CA ALA A 11 13.85 -18.25 14.59
C ALA A 11 14.44 -18.37 16.01
N ASP A 12 15.16 -17.35 16.44
CA ASP A 12 15.85 -17.35 17.76
C ASP A 12 14.92 -17.00 18.92
N ASN A 13 13.96 -16.10 18.72
CA ASN A 13 13.12 -15.56 19.79
C ASN A 13 11.65 -15.98 19.73
N GLY A 14 11.23 -16.68 18.65
CA GLY A 14 9.83 -16.98 18.44
C GLY A 14 8.99 -15.72 18.18
N MET A 15 7.73 -15.74 18.60
CA MET A 15 6.80 -14.62 18.45
C MET A 15 6.90 -13.67 19.63
N VAL A 16 7.18 -12.40 19.35
CA VAL A 16 7.31 -11.32 20.35
C VAL A 16 6.34 -10.20 19.98
N GLY A 17 5.51 -9.77 20.93
CA GLY A 17 4.62 -8.62 20.76
C GLY A 17 5.38 -7.31 20.66
N LEU A 18 4.92 -6.40 19.82
CA LEU A 18 5.55 -5.09 19.58
C LEU A 18 4.96 -3.98 20.46
N GLY A 19 3.89 -4.31 21.22
CA GLY A 19 3.17 -3.33 22.02
C GLY A 19 2.18 -2.50 21.20
N GLY A 20 1.87 -1.32 21.72
CA GLY A 20 0.96 -0.35 21.10
C GLY A 20 1.37 1.08 21.46
N LEU A 21 0.82 2.04 20.75
CA LEU A 21 0.96 3.45 21.07
C LEU A 21 0.21 3.77 22.37
N THR A 22 0.66 4.79 23.09
CA THR A 22 0.10 5.19 24.37
C THR A 22 -1.19 5.99 24.21
N GLY A 23 -2.10 5.88 25.18
CA GLY A 23 -3.29 6.73 25.32
C GLY A 23 -4.56 6.20 24.66
N GLY A 24 -4.49 5.22 23.76
CA GLY A 24 -5.64 4.57 23.13
C GLY A 24 -5.99 3.22 23.74
N ASN A 25 -7.02 2.58 23.21
CA ASN A 25 -7.29 1.15 23.49
C ASN A 25 -6.15 0.32 22.91
N PHE A 26 -5.72 -0.72 23.64
CA PHE A 26 -4.64 -1.60 23.21
C PHE A 26 -5.03 -2.34 21.92
N PHE A 27 -4.46 -1.88 20.81
CA PHE A 27 -4.66 -2.46 19.49
C PHE A 27 -3.52 -2.03 18.58
N SER A 28 -2.85 -2.98 17.95
CA SER A 28 -1.84 -2.72 16.93
C SER A 28 -1.82 -3.81 15.86
N VAL A 29 -1.48 -3.44 14.63
CA VAL A 29 -1.36 -4.33 13.46
C VAL A 29 -0.09 -3.97 12.70
N ALA A 30 0.76 -4.96 12.41
CA ALA A 30 1.90 -4.81 11.52
C ALA A 30 1.47 -5.11 10.09
N SER A 31 1.83 -4.23 9.15
CA SER A 31 1.51 -4.33 7.72
C SER A 31 2.73 -4.56 6.85
N GLY A 32 3.91 -4.07 7.26
CA GLY A 32 5.13 -4.15 6.47
C GLY A 32 6.39 -4.30 7.31
N VAL A 33 7.42 -4.88 6.68
CA VAL A 33 8.75 -5.08 7.28
C VAL A 33 9.83 -4.70 6.26
N SER A 34 10.87 -4.00 6.70
CA SER A 34 12.01 -3.63 5.84
C SER A 34 12.82 -4.86 5.39
N GLY A 35 13.56 -4.74 4.30
CA GLY A 35 14.29 -5.85 3.70
C GLY A 35 15.30 -6.54 4.63
N ASN A 36 15.82 -5.83 5.64
CA ASN A 36 16.72 -6.38 6.65
C ASN A 36 16.01 -6.79 7.96
N GLY A 37 14.67 -6.66 8.02
CA GLY A 37 13.88 -6.99 9.21
C GLY A 37 14.00 -6.02 10.38
N SER A 38 14.72 -4.92 10.25
CA SER A 38 15.01 -4.00 11.37
C SER A 38 13.90 -2.97 11.65
N VAL A 39 13.03 -2.73 10.68
CA VAL A 39 11.92 -1.78 10.77
C VAL A 39 10.62 -2.48 10.46
N ILE A 40 9.62 -2.31 11.33
CA ILE A 40 8.25 -2.79 11.14
C ILE A 40 7.34 -1.58 11.13
N VAL A 41 6.37 -1.57 10.23
CA VAL A 41 5.38 -0.50 10.10
C VAL A 41 3.96 -1.05 10.13
N GLY A 42 3.00 -0.20 10.43
CA GLY A 42 1.60 -0.56 10.51
C GLY A 42 0.78 0.55 11.14
N PHE A 43 -0.23 0.19 11.92
CA PHE A 43 -1.04 1.16 12.66
C PHE A 43 -1.37 0.66 14.06
N SER A 44 -1.60 1.60 14.98
CA SER A 44 -1.97 1.34 16.37
C SER A 44 -2.91 2.45 16.86
N ASN A 45 -3.77 2.12 17.81
CA ASN A 45 -4.57 3.13 18.47
C ASN A 45 -3.71 3.96 19.41
N SER A 46 -3.76 5.28 19.25
CA SER A 46 -3.17 6.29 20.13
C SER A 46 -4.25 7.04 20.91
N GLY A 47 -3.87 7.97 21.77
CA GLY A 47 -4.81 8.85 22.47
C GLY A 47 -5.60 9.81 21.55
N LEU A 48 -5.18 9.95 20.28
CA LEU A 48 -5.79 10.84 19.29
C LEU A 48 -6.54 10.09 18.19
N GLY A 49 -6.44 8.75 18.13
CA GLY A 49 -7.10 7.92 17.10
C GLY A 49 -6.19 6.80 16.58
N GLN A 50 -6.52 6.27 15.40
CA GLN A 50 -5.67 5.30 14.70
C GLN A 50 -4.48 6.03 14.09
N GLU A 51 -3.28 5.58 14.41
CA GLU A 51 -2.04 6.24 14.02
C GLU A 51 -1.07 5.25 13.36
N ALA A 52 -0.51 5.63 12.21
CA ALA A 52 0.58 4.92 11.58
C ALA A 52 1.79 4.87 12.52
N PHE A 53 2.46 3.72 12.60
CA PHE A 53 3.65 3.58 13.42
C PHE A 53 4.85 3.06 12.62
N ARG A 54 6.02 3.36 13.17
CA ARG A 54 7.29 2.73 12.85
C ARG A 54 7.89 2.14 14.11
N TRP A 55 8.20 0.85 14.09
CA TRP A 55 8.85 0.15 15.19
C TRP A 55 10.30 -0.22 14.83
N THR A 56 11.19 -0.10 15.79
CA THR A 56 12.55 -0.63 15.74
C THR A 56 12.94 -1.18 17.11
N ALA A 57 13.93 -2.09 17.17
CA ALA A 57 14.39 -2.66 18.44
C ALA A 57 14.88 -1.58 19.43
N ASP A 58 15.52 -0.51 18.94
CA ASP A 58 16.10 0.53 19.77
C ASP A 58 15.08 1.55 20.29
N ASN A 59 14.02 1.83 19.50
CA ASN A 59 13.08 2.92 19.80
C ASN A 59 11.67 2.43 20.14
N SER A 60 11.44 1.10 20.12
CA SER A 60 10.09 0.53 20.26
C SER A 60 9.12 1.10 19.21
N MET A 61 7.81 1.17 19.50
CA MET A 61 6.80 1.70 18.61
C MET A 61 6.70 3.22 18.73
N VAL A 62 6.86 3.93 17.62
CA VAL A 62 6.77 5.39 17.53
C VAL A 62 5.68 5.74 16.51
N GLY A 63 4.73 6.58 16.91
CA GLY A 63 3.71 7.12 16.02
C GLY A 63 4.32 8.07 14.98
N LEU A 64 3.79 8.00 13.77
CA LEU A 64 4.24 8.84 12.65
C LEU A 64 3.41 10.13 12.53
N GLY A 65 2.29 10.21 13.26
CA GLY A 65 1.35 11.30 13.16
C GLY A 65 0.41 11.16 11.96
N ASP A 66 -0.14 12.29 11.55
CA ASP A 66 -1.01 12.45 10.39
C ASP A 66 -0.74 13.80 9.71
N PHE A 67 -1.51 14.14 8.70
CA PHE A 67 -1.44 15.47 8.08
C PHE A 67 -1.80 16.57 9.07
N PRO A 68 -1.13 17.74 9.00
CA PRO A 68 -1.44 18.86 9.90
C PRO A 68 -2.85 19.41 9.64
N GLY A 69 -3.57 19.77 10.72
CA GLY A 69 -4.86 20.47 10.65
C GLY A 69 -6.07 19.71 11.21
N ASP A 70 -6.00 18.37 11.34
CA ASP A 70 -7.05 17.60 12.01
C ASP A 70 -6.63 17.29 13.46
N PRO A 71 -7.51 17.53 14.46
CA PRO A 71 -7.23 17.17 15.83
C PRO A 71 -7.32 15.64 16.10
N SER A 72 -7.96 14.89 15.21
CA SER A 72 -8.02 13.41 15.24
C SER A 72 -7.01 12.83 14.25
N ILE A 73 -6.36 11.75 14.65
CA ILE A 73 -5.42 11.02 13.79
C ILE A 73 -6.10 9.80 13.18
N HIS A 74 -6.03 9.69 11.84
CA HIS A 74 -6.47 8.51 11.09
C HIS A 74 -5.44 8.17 10.03
N SER A 75 -4.28 7.69 10.44
CA SER A 75 -3.23 7.27 9.53
C SER A 75 -2.91 5.79 9.68
N SER A 76 -2.41 5.18 8.60
CA SER A 76 -2.02 3.77 8.53
C SER A 76 -0.83 3.62 7.59
N ALA A 77 0.25 3.00 8.04
CA ALA A 77 1.38 2.64 7.21
C ALA A 77 1.16 1.27 6.57
N GLN A 78 1.41 1.15 5.26
CA GLN A 78 1.22 -0.06 4.48
C GLN A 78 2.55 -0.66 4.03
N GLY A 79 3.49 0.16 3.59
CA GLY A 79 4.77 -0.29 3.06
C GLY A 79 5.97 0.47 3.63
N VAL A 80 7.14 -0.17 3.54
CA VAL A 80 8.42 0.40 3.98
C VAL A 80 9.53 -0.02 3.01
N SER A 81 10.46 0.91 2.72
CA SER A 81 11.63 0.65 1.86
C SER A 81 12.57 -0.41 2.47
N ALA A 82 13.42 -1.00 1.64
CA ALA A 82 14.31 -2.08 2.08
C ALA A 82 15.25 -1.67 3.22
N ASP A 83 15.67 -0.41 3.25
CA ASP A 83 16.53 0.17 4.30
C ASP A 83 15.76 0.72 5.52
N GLY A 84 14.40 0.73 5.45
CA GLY A 84 13.53 1.23 6.52
C GLY A 84 13.48 2.75 6.66
N THR A 85 14.00 3.51 5.68
CA THR A 85 14.07 4.99 5.74
C THR A 85 12.82 5.68 5.18
N VAL A 86 12.07 5.00 4.31
CA VAL A 86 10.83 5.50 3.70
C VAL A 86 9.67 4.63 4.13
N VAL A 87 8.61 5.25 4.65
CA VAL A 87 7.34 4.60 4.96
C VAL A 87 6.25 5.22 4.10
N VAL A 88 5.34 4.39 3.59
CA VAL A 88 4.20 4.85 2.78
C VAL A 88 2.90 4.32 3.35
N GLY A 89 1.82 5.02 3.07
CA GLY A 89 0.50 4.65 3.56
C GLY A 89 -0.57 5.69 3.23
N THR A 90 -1.59 5.74 4.07
CA THR A 90 -2.75 6.61 3.92
C THR A 90 -3.00 7.36 5.22
N GLY A 91 -3.33 8.64 5.13
CA GLY A 91 -3.75 9.47 6.25
C GLY A 91 -4.91 10.36 5.86
N ASP A 92 -5.59 10.90 6.85
CA ASP A 92 -6.68 11.85 6.64
C ASP A 92 -6.14 13.26 6.51
N THR A 93 -6.54 13.97 5.46
CA THR A 93 -6.30 15.41 5.32
C THR A 93 -7.48 16.17 5.88
N GLU A 94 -7.20 17.31 6.50
CA GLU A 94 -8.16 18.31 7.02
C GLU A 94 -9.65 17.94 6.97
N LEU A 95 -10.42 18.47 7.92
CA LEU A 95 -11.87 18.50 8.05
C LEU A 95 -12.69 17.86 6.91
N GLY A 96 -12.98 16.57 7.02
CA GLY A 96 -13.85 15.86 6.09
C GLY A 96 -13.40 14.45 5.69
N HIS A 97 -12.41 13.87 6.39
CA HIS A 97 -11.96 12.49 6.18
C HIS A 97 -11.59 12.18 4.71
N LYS A 98 -10.80 13.06 4.10
CA LYS A 98 -10.27 12.82 2.77
C LYS A 98 -8.99 12.05 2.89
N HIS A 99 -9.01 10.80 2.53
CA HIS A 99 -7.83 9.94 2.53
C HIS A 99 -6.83 10.38 1.47
N GLN A 100 -5.58 10.55 1.88
CA GLN A 100 -4.47 10.87 1.00
C GLN A 100 -3.30 9.91 1.20
N ALA A 101 -2.75 9.43 0.10
CA ALA A 101 -1.49 8.70 0.10
C ALA A 101 -0.37 9.58 0.66
N PHE A 102 0.45 9.04 1.53
CA PHE A 102 1.61 9.74 2.07
C PHE A 102 2.92 8.97 1.84
N ARG A 103 4.01 9.73 1.87
CA ARG A 103 5.36 9.25 2.02
C ARG A 103 5.97 9.92 3.25
N TRP A 104 6.45 9.11 4.19
CA TRP A 104 7.12 9.59 5.39
C TRP A 104 8.61 9.28 5.35
N THR A 105 9.40 10.19 5.90
CA THR A 105 10.83 10.00 6.18
C THR A 105 11.19 10.65 7.51
N THR A 106 12.27 10.20 8.15
CA THR A 106 12.73 10.77 9.43
C THR A 106 13.01 12.28 9.35
N ALA A 107 13.48 12.77 8.19
CA ALA A 107 13.82 14.19 8.01
C ALA A 107 12.61 15.04 7.61
N GLY A 108 11.66 14.47 6.85
CA GLY A 108 10.55 15.21 6.24
C GLY A 108 9.19 15.04 6.93
N GLY A 109 9.07 14.07 7.84
CA GLY A 109 7.76 13.68 8.37
C GLY A 109 6.83 13.14 7.28
N ILE A 110 5.51 13.25 7.51
CA ILE A 110 4.48 12.90 6.52
C ILE A 110 4.39 13.98 5.45
N VAL A 111 4.48 13.55 4.19
CA VAL A 111 4.31 14.39 2.99
C VAL A 111 3.25 13.74 2.11
N GLY A 112 2.21 14.48 1.76
CA GLY A 112 1.14 14.00 0.87
C GLY A 112 1.62 13.85 -0.57
N LEU A 113 1.14 12.81 -1.23
CA LEU A 113 1.48 12.51 -2.62
C LEU A 113 0.49 13.12 -3.63
N GLY A 114 -0.61 13.73 -3.13
CA GLY A 114 -1.70 14.23 -3.95
C GLY A 114 -2.65 13.13 -4.39
N ASP A 115 -3.41 13.40 -5.44
CA ASP A 115 -4.34 12.49 -6.10
C ASP A 115 -4.29 12.64 -7.61
N LEU A 116 -4.93 11.73 -8.33
CA LEU A 116 -5.10 11.84 -9.77
C LEU A 116 -6.20 12.86 -10.11
N PRO A 117 -6.06 13.61 -11.23
CA PRO A 117 -7.03 14.66 -11.56
C PRO A 117 -8.40 14.10 -12.00
N GLY A 118 -9.45 14.87 -11.71
CA GLY A 118 -10.80 14.71 -12.27
C GLY A 118 -11.76 13.84 -11.49
N GLY A 119 -11.32 13.14 -10.45
CA GLY A 119 -12.16 12.37 -9.53
C GLY A 119 -12.39 13.07 -8.18
N PRO A 120 -13.21 12.48 -7.29
CA PRO A 120 -13.25 12.88 -5.89
C PRO A 120 -11.89 12.64 -5.24
N PHE A 121 -11.42 13.58 -4.42
CA PHE A 121 -10.12 13.48 -3.75
C PHE A 121 -10.02 12.21 -2.91
N PHE A 122 -9.16 11.32 -3.34
CA PHE A 122 -8.84 10.07 -2.65
C PHE A 122 -7.55 9.49 -3.23
N SER A 123 -6.60 9.16 -2.39
CA SER A 123 -5.47 8.30 -2.75
C SER A 123 -4.99 7.47 -1.56
N SER A 124 -4.46 6.29 -1.85
CA SER A 124 -3.87 5.37 -0.86
C SER A 124 -2.58 4.80 -1.44
N ALA A 125 -1.48 4.84 -0.67
CA ALA A 125 -0.23 4.19 -1.05
C ALA A 125 -0.16 2.80 -0.40
N GLU A 126 0.12 1.78 -1.22
CA GLU A 126 0.13 0.37 -0.80
C GLU A 126 1.56 -0.17 -0.66
N ALA A 127 2.44 0.18 -1.60
CA ALA A 127 3.81 -0.34 -1.60
C ALA A 127 4.83 0.70 -2.08
N VAL A 128 6.09 0.46 -1.76
CA VAL A 128 7.23 1.31 -2.12
C VAL A 128 8.41 0.44 -2.57
N SER A 129 9.16 0.91 -3.58
CA SER A 129 10.38 0.25 -4.07
C SER A 129 11.45 0.13 -2.97
N GLY A 130 12.39 -0.79 -3.15
CA GLY A 130 13.43 -1.05 -2.17
C GLY A 130 14.27 0.16 -1.81
N ASP A 131 14.49 1.08 -2.76
CA ASP A 131 15.22 2.34 -2.57
C ASP A 131 14.34 3.51 -2.09
N GLY A 132 13.03 3.30 -1.93
CA GLY A 132 12.07 4.32 -1.50
C GLY A 132 11.76 5.39 -2.55
N SER A 133 12.17 5.22 -3.82
CA SER A 133 12.02 6.23 -4.87
C SER A 133 10.70 6.15 -5.63
N VAL A 134 10.07 4.98 -5.68
CA VAL A 134 8.80 4.74 -6.37
C VAL A 134 7.75 4.29 -5.38
N VAL A 135 6.60 4.96 -5.37
CA VAL A 135 5.43 4.59 -4.57
C VAL A 135 4.29 4.19 -5.49
N VAL A 136 3.56 3.14 -5.12
CA VAL A 136 2.40 2.65 -5.86
C VAL A 136 1.18 2.51 -4.97
N GLY A 137 0.01 2.55 -5.57
CA GLY A 137 -1.25 2.42 -4.87
C GLY A 137 -2.43 2.72 -5.78
N SER A 138 -3.49 3.31 -5.23
CA SER A 138 -4.71 3.67 -5.96
C SER A 138 -5.14 5.11 -5.67
N SER A 139 -5.77 5.75 -6.64
CA SER A 139 -6.35 7.08 -6.53
C SER A 139 -7.59 7.20 -7.40
N ASN A 140 -8.55 8.01 -7.00
CA ASN A 140 -9.66 8.35 -7.86
C ASN A 140 -9.20 9.26 -9.00
N SER A 141 -9.69 8.98 -10.20
CA SER A 141 -9.48 9.79 -11.41
C SER A 141 -10.80 10.16 -12.07
N GLY A 142 -10.78 11.01 -13.08
CA GLY A 142 -11.97 11.35 -13.85
C GLY A 142 -12.61 10.18 -14.59
N SER A 143 -11.93 9.04 -14.69
CA SER A 143 -12.43 7.82 -15.34
C SER A 143 -12.71 6.68 -14.36
N GLY A 144 -12.62 6.92 -13.05
CA GLY A 144 -12.79 5.91 -11.99
C GLY A 144 -11.52 5.68 -11.17
N PRO A 145 -11.58 4.77 -10.17
CA PRO A 145 -10.42 4.41 -9.37
C PRO A 145 -9.30 3.84 -10.24
N GLN A 146 -8.08 4.36 -10.09
CA GLN A 146 -6.95 3.99 -10.94
C GLN A 146 -5.70 3.73 -10.11
N SER A 147 -4.97 2.66 -10.46
CA SER A 147 -3.63 2.44 -9.95
C SER A 147 -2.69 3.57 -10.37
N PHE A 148 -1.80 3.97 -9.47
CA PHE A 148 -0.82 5.00 -9.77
C PHE A 148 0.61 4.55 -9.49
N ARG A 149 1.55 5.22 -10.16
CA ARG A 149 2.97 5.24 -9.85
C ARG A 149 3.35 6.68 -9.53
N TRP A 150 3.97 6.88 -8.38
CA TRP A 150 4.50 8.19 -7.96
C TRP A 150 6.02 8.15 -7.87
N THR A 151 6.66 9.22 -8.31
CA THR A 151 8.07 9.52 -8.06
C THR A 151 8.23 11.01 -7.74
N ALA A 152 9.32 11.39 -7.08
CA ALA A 152 9.60 12.81 -6.81
C ALA A 152 9.73 13.67 -8.08
N ALA A 153 10.13 13.07 -9.20
CA ALA A 153 10.31 13.79 -10.48
C ALA A 153 9.00 13.97 -11.26
N SER A 154 8.09 12.99 -11.24
CA SER A 154 6.85 13.01 -12.05
C SER A 154 5.60 13.36 -11.25
N GLY A 155 5.66 13.31 -9.92
CA GLY A 155 4.45 13.27 -9.11
C GLY A 155 3.66 11.97 -9.33
N MET A 156 2.35 12.01 -9.07
CA MET A 156 1.44 10.89 -9.25
C MET A 156 1.00 10.77 -10.71
N VAL A 157 1.21 9.60 -11.30
CA VAL A 157 0.85 9.27 -12.68
C VAL A 157 -0.01 8.00 -12.68
N GLY A 158 -1.19 8.05 -13.29
CA GLY A 158 -2.06 6.90 -13.43
C GLY A 158 -1.51 5.86 -14.40
N LEU A 159 -1.69 4.59 -14.08
CA LEU A 159 -1.22 3.47 -14.90
C LEU A 159 -2.26 2.99 -15.93
N GLY A 160 -3.48 3.53 -15.87
CA GLY A 160 -4.56 3.15 -16.74
C GLY A 160 -5.27 1.87 -16.29
N TYR A 161 -5.87 1.20 -17.27
CA TYR A 161 -6.67 -0.01 -17.11
C TYR A 161 -6.27 -1.04 -18.16
N LEU A 162 -6.62 -2.31 -17.94
CA LEU A 162 -6.41 -3.34 -18.96
C LEU A 162 -7.19 -3.02 -20.23
N ALA A 163 -6.55 -3.26 -21.38
CA ALA A 163 -7.15 -3.04 -22.70
C ALA A 163 -8.33 -3.99 -22.94
N GLY A 164 -9.35 -3.53 -23.69
CA GLY A 164 -10.50 -4.33 -24.07
C GLY A 164 -11.68 -4.32 -23.09
N GLY A 165 -11.57 -3.62 -21.96
CA GLY A 165 -12.66 -3.45 -21.02
C GLY A 165 -13.66 -2.40 -21.49
N GLY A 166 -14.79 -2.82 -22.07
CA GLY A 166 -15.96 -1.96 -22.28
C GLY A 166 -16.73 -1.67 -20.99
N ASN A 167 -16.06 -1.73 -19.83
CA ASN A 167 -16.67 -1.46 -18.54
C ASN A 167 -16.95 0.04 -18.43
N PRO A 168 -18.20 0.47 -18.22
CA PRO A 168 -18.53 1.90 -18.05
C PRO A 168 -17.88 2.51 -16.80
N ASP A 169 -17.55 1.68 -15.81
CA ASP A 169 -16.91 2.08 -14.55
C ASP A 169 -15.57 1.33 -14.38
N PRO A 170 -14.51 1.72 -15.12
CA PRO A 170 -13.25 1.04 -15.06
C PRO A 170 -12.56 1.29 -13.71
N PHE A 171 -11.80 0.29 -13.25
CA PHE A 171 -10.97 0.41 -12.05
C PHE A 171 -9.65 -0.35 -12.21
N SER A 172 -8.62 0.11 -11.52
CA SER A 172 -7.38 -0.63 -11.30
C SER A 172 -6.77 -0.29 -9.93
N TYR A 173 -6.13 -1.27 -9.32
CA TYR A 173 -5.49 -1.15 -8.01
C TYR A 173 -4.12 -1.82 -8.06
N ALA A 174 -3.07 -1.12 -7.61
CA ALA A 174 -1.74 -1.69 -7.46
C ALA A 174 -1.57 -2.19 -6.02
N GLY A 175 -1.06 -3.43 -5.86
CA GLY A 175 -0.82 -4.07 -4.57
C GLY A 175 0.66 -4.26 -4.25
N GLY A 176 1.51 -4.50 -5.27
CA GLY A 176 2.92 -4.80 -5.10
C GLY A 176 3.83 -4.13 -6.12
N ILE A 177 5.12 -4.03 -5.77
CA ILE A 177 6.18 -3.45 -6.61
C ILE A 177 7.50 -4.17 -6.39
N SER A 178 8.27 -4.39 -7.46
CA SER A 178 9.62 -4.95 -7.39
C SER A 178 10.61 -4.02 -6.67
N ALA A 179 11.71 -4.56 -6.18
CA ALA A 179 12.69 -3.79 -5.40
C ALA A 179 13.30 -2.62 -6.19
N ASP A 180 13.48 -2.77 -7.49
CA ASP A 180 13.98 -1.73 -8.40
C ASP A 180 12.89 -0.75 -8.90
N GLY A 181 11.62 -0.98 -8.54
CA GLY A 181 10.48 -0.15 -8.95
C GLY A 181 10.08 -0.30 -10.42
N SER A 182 10.60 -1.31 -11.14
CA SER A 182 10.35 -1.51 -12.57
C SER A 182 9.10 -2.32 -12.88
N VAL A 183 8.67 -3.20 -11.97
CA VAL A 183 7.50 -4.05 -12.11
C VAL A 183 6.47 -3.70 -11.04
N ILE A 184 5.25 -3.42 -11.47
CA ILE A 184 4.09 -3.15 -10.59
C ILE A 184 3.04 -4.21 -10.87
N VAL A 185 2.40 -4.73 -9.83
CA VAL A 185 1.35 -5.74 -9.95
C VAL A 185 0.10 -5.33 -9.20
N GLY A 186 -1.03 -5.91 -9.61
CA GLY A 186 -2.31 -5.61 -8.99
C GLY A 186 -3.45 -6.27 -9.77
N TRP A 187 -4.61 -5.61 -9.80
CA TRP A 187 -5.76 -6.08 -10.60
C TRP A 187 -6.49 -4.89 -11.23
N SER A 188 -7.12 -5.17 -12.34
CA SER A 188 -7.89 -4.18 -13.11
C SER A 188 -9.15 -4.81 -13.66
N SER A 189 -10.17 -3.98 -13.85
CA SER A 189 -11.34 -4.37 -14.65
C SER A 189 -10.93 -4.68 -16.09
N CYS A 190 -11.53 -5.70 -16.66
CA CYS A 190 -11.44 -6.06 -18.07
C CYS A 190 -12.82 -6.41 -18.64
N ALA A 191 -12.93 -6.77 -19.92
CA ALA A 191 -14.20 -7.09 -20.56
C ALA A 191 -14.96 -8.27 -19.91
N LEU A 192 -14.26 -9.19 -19.27
CA LEU A 192 -14.80 -10.43 -18.71
C LEU A 192 -14.97 -10.39 -17.18
N GLY A 193 -14.42 -9.37 -16.50
CA GLY A 193 -14.46 -9.29 -15.03
C GLY A 193 -13.28 -8.50 -14.45
N SER A 194 -12.57 -9.10 -13.52
CA SER A 194 -11.35 -8.54 -12.90
C SER A 194 -10.16 -9.43 -13.20
N GLU A 195 -9.08 -8.86 -13.67
CA GLU A 195 -7.88 -9.60 -14.05
C GLU A 195 -6.65 -9.05 -13.35
N ALA A 196 -5.81 -9.95 -12.84
CA ALA A 196 -4.48 -9.63 -12.36
C ALA A 196 -3.64 -9.01 -13.48
N PHE A 197 -2.87 -7.98 -13.16
CA PHE A 197 -1.98 -7.37 -14.14
C PHE A 197 -0.53 -7.32 -13.66
N ARG A 198 0.37 -7.27 -14.64
CA ARG A 198 1.76 -6.83 -14.52
C ARG A 198 1.94 -5.57 -15.36
N TRP A 199 2.50 -4.54 -14.76
CA TRP A 199 2.83 -3.29 -15.46
C TRP A 199 4.33 -3.06 -15.47
N THR A 200 4.83 -2.59 -16.61
CA THR A 200 6.19 -2.03 -16.76
C THR A 200 6.14 -0.79 -17.62
N ALA A 201 7.15 0.08 -17.54
CA ALA A 201 7.22 1.29 -18.36
C ALA A 201 7.27 1.02 -19.86
N GLU A 202 7.80 -0.13 -20.29
CA GLU A 202 7.91 -0.53 -21.70
C GLU A 202 6.61 -1.12 -22.25
N ALA A 203 5.98 -2.05 -21.50
CA ALA A 203 4.81 -2.80 -21.97
C ALA A 203 3.48 -2.17 -21.58
N GLY A 204 3.47 -1.23 -20.60
CA GLY A 204 2.24 -0.79 -19.97
C GLY A 204 1.63 -1.91 -19.12
N MET A 205 0.30 -1.87 -18.95
CA MET A 205 -0.47 -2.85 -18.19
C MET A 205 -0.81 -4.05 -19.06
N VAL A 206 -0.40 -5.25 -18.63
CA VAL A 206 -0.61 -6.54 -19.32
C VAL A 206 -1.31 -7.48 -18.36
N GLY A 207 -2.42 -8.09 -18.80
CA GLY A 207 -3.15 -9.09 -18.03
C GLY A 207 -2.38 -10.39 -17.88
N LEU A 208 -2.54 -11.02 -16.73
CA LEU A 208 -1.89 -12.29 -16.39
C LEU A 208 -2.79 -13.51 -16.64
N GLY A 209 -4.06 -13.26 -17.00
CA GLY A 209 -5.05 -14.32 -17.19
C GLY A 209 -5.61 -14.85 -15.87
N GLU A 210 -6.19 -16.04 -15.96
CA GLU A 210 -6.88 -16.74 -14.88
C GLU A 210 -6.58 -18.23 -14.86
N LEU A 211 -6.92 -18.90 -13.76
CA LEU A 211 -6.92 -20.35 -13.69
C LEU A 211 -8.17 -20.90 -14.43
N SER A 212 -8.01 -22.03 -15.10
CA SER A 212 -9.08 -22.61 -15.93
C SER A 212 -10.29 -23.07 -15.11
N GLY A 213 -11.49 -22.86 -15.69
CA GLY A 213 -12.77 -23.45 -15.26
C GLY A 213 -13.53 -22.70 -14.17
N GLY A 214 -13.06 -21.54 -13.73
CA GLY A 214 -13.77 -20.63 -12.83
C GLY A 214 -14.39 -19.44 -13.55
N ASP A 215 -15.02 -18.55 -12.78
CA ASP A 215 -15.40 -17.21 -13.25
C ASP A 215 -14.14 -16.40 -13.52
N PHE A 216 -14.17 -15.50 -14.51
CA PHE A 216 -13.02 -14.66 -14.88
C PHE A 216 -12.69 -13.67 -13.76
N PHE A 217 -11.75 -14.09 -12.89
CA PHE A 217 -11.39 -13.36 -11.70
C PHE A 217 -9.99 -13.73 -11.20
N SER A 218 -9.07 -12.79 -11.29
CA SER A 218 -7.73 -12.95 -10.72
C SER A 218 -7.21 -11.65 -10.12
N TYR A 219 -6.40 -11.76 -9.07
CA TYR A 219 -5.73 -10.66 -8.36
C TYR A 219 -4.27 -11.00 -8.09
N ALA A 220 -3.36 -10.12 -8.47
CA ALA A 220 -1.98 -10.17 -8.01
C ALA A 220 -1.85 -9.31 -6.73
N HIS A 221 -1.28 -9.92 -5.69
CA HIS A 221 -1.09 -9.26 -4.40
C HIS A 221 0.32 -8.72 -4.24
N ASP A 222 1.33 -9.48 -4.68
CA ASP A 222 2.73 -9.11 -4.49
C ASP A 222 3.63 -9.68 -5.61
N VAL A 223 4.83 -9.12 -5.71
CA VAL A 223 5.86 -9.50 -6.67
C VAL A 223 7.21 -9.60 -5.97
N SER A 224 8.02 -10.59 -6.38
CA SER A 224 9.38 -10.74 -5.86
C SER A 224 10.26 -9.51 -6.15
N GLY A 225 11.29 -9.32 -5.33
CA GLY A 225 12.17 -8.14 -5.46
C GLY A 225 12.84 -8.01 -6.83
N ASP A 226 13.07 -9.12 -7.54
CA ASP A 226 13.60 -9.16 -8.92
C ASP A 226 12.51 -9.03 -10.01
N GLY A 227 11.23 -8.92 -9.64
CA GLY A 227 10.11 -8.75 -10.57
C GLY A 227 9.72 -10.01 -11.35
N THR A 228 10.27 -11.20 -11.03
CA THR A 228 10.10 -12.42 -11.83
C THR A 228 8.98 -13.33 -11.36
N VAL A 229 8.63 -13.30 -10.06
CA VAL A 229 7.59 -14.14 -9.46
C VAL A 229 6.48 -13.25 -8.93
N ILE A 230 5.24 -13.55 -9.34
CA ILE A 230 4.04 -12.84 -8.90
C ILE A 230 3.15 -13.84 -8.14
N VAL A 231 2.60 -13.42 -7.01
CA VAL A 231 1.67 -14.21 -6.21
C VAL A 231 0.33 -13.51 -6.09
N GLY A 232 -0.72 -14.32 -5.99
CA GLY A 232 -2.07 -13.79 -5.93
C GLY A 232 -3.12 -14.87 -5.78
N ARG A 233 -4.34 -14.57 -6.22
CA ARG A 233 -5.46 -15.52 -6.24
C ARG A 233 -6.21 -15.47 -7.56
N SER A 234 -6.80 -16.58 -7.94
CA SER A 234 -7.72 -16.71 -9.07
C SER A 234 -8.80 -17.74 -8.74
N ILE A 235 -9.98 -17.61 -9.33
CA ILE A 235 -11.03 -18.61 -9.21
C ILE A 235 -10.73 -19.76 -10.17
N SER A 236 -10.94 -21.01 -9.71
CA SER A 236 -10.77 -22.21 -10.51
C SER A 236 -11.93 -23.18 -10.28
N SER A 237 -12.14 -24.13 -11.20
CA SER A 237 -13.15 -25.19 -11.07
C SER A 237 -12.79 -26.29 -10.06
N LEU A 238 -11.63 -26.21 -9.42
CA LEU A 238 -11.14 -27.22 -8.47
C LEU A 238 -11.42 -26.85 -6.98
N GLY A 239 -12.17 -25.77 -6.73
CA GLY A 239 -12.56 -25.31 -5.39
C GLY A 239 -13.92 -25.80 -4.96
#